data_fbede9af7f9626f67b600df8bc94175e
#
_entry.id   fbede9af7f9626f67b600df8bc94175e
#
_cell.length_a   1.000
_cell.length_b   1.000
_cell.length_c   1.000
_cell.angle_alpha   90.00
_cell.angle_beta   90.00
_cell.angle_gamma   90.00
#
_symmetry.space_group_name_H-M   'P 1'
#
loop_
_entity.id
_entity.type
_entity.pdbx_description
1 polymer ?
#
loop_
_entity_poly.entity_id
_entity_poly.type
_entity_poly.pdbx_seq_one_letter_code
_entity_poly.pdbx_strand_id
1 'polypeptide(L)'
;FYKNKPVAVIGGETTAVTEATYLSHICKRVFLIHRGDALKADRVLVQKLEKSGNVKILYNTNVVKIDGDEKVKSVTLDNEKILKTDGVFVAVGLEPRTECVKGFVKTDDNGYVIADETCQTSVSGIFVAGDIRTKNLRQIITACCDGANSVYGINKFLKL
;
A
#
# COMPACT_ATOMS: atom_id res chain seq x y z
N PHE A 1 5.50 1.82 19.32
CA PHE A 1 4.35 0.98 19.68
C PHE A 1 4.68 -0.52 19.71
N TYR A 2 5.49 -1.04 18.76
CA TYR A 2 5.74 -2.48 18.57
C TYR A 2 7.15 -2.95 18.94
N LYS A 3 7.93 -2.13 19.66
CA LYS A 3 9.26 -2.52 20.13
C LYS A 3 9.18 -3.81 20.97
N ASN A 4 9.99 -4.81 20.62
CA ASN A 4 10.06 -6.12 21.28
C ASN A 4 8.76 -6.94 21.25
N LYS A 5 7.81 -6.65 20.35
CA LYS A 5 6.55 -7.38 20.17
C LYS A 5 6.54 -8.19 18.88
N PRO A 6 5.75 -9.27 18.77
CA PRO A 6 5.52 -9.93 17.50
C PRO A 6 4.53 -9.14 16.65
N VAL A 7 4.79 -9.04 15.35
CA VAL A 7 3.91 -8.39 14.38
C VAL A 7 3.72 -9.24 13.13
N ALA A 8 2.61 -9.04 12.42
CA ALA A 8 2.36 -9.63 11.12
C ALA A 8 2.35 -8.54 10.04
N VAL A 9 2.97 -8.83 8.89
CA VAL A 9 2.89 -8.04 7.66
C VAL A 9 2.20 -8.90 6.62
N ILE A 10 1.14 -8.39 6.01
CA ILE A 10 0.36 -9.10 5.00
C ILE A 10 0.68 -8.48 3.64
N GLY A 11 1.24 -9.26 2.73
CA GLY A 11 1.64 -8.83 1.40
C GLY A 11 2.85 -9.59 0.89
N GLY A 12 3.29 -9.28 -0.33
CA GLY A 12 4.43 -9.98 -0.95
C GLY A 12 5.16 -9.15 -1.99
N GLU A 13 4.80 -7.89 -2.15
CA GLU A 13 5.43 -6.95 -3.06
C GLU A 13 6.46 -6.08 -2.33
N THR A 14 7.13 -5.19 -3.05
CA THR A 14 8.21 -4.32 -2.54
C THR A 14 7.84 -3.61 -1.24
N THR A 15 6.62 -3.09 -1.11
CA THR A 15 6.15 -2.42 0.11
C THR A 15 6.19 -3.36 1.31
N ALA A 16 5.59 -4.56 1.18
CA ALA A 16 5.54 -5.55 2.25
C ALA A 16 6.94 -5.99 2.70
N VAL A 17 7.85 -6.22 1.74
CA VAL A 17 9.24 -6.62 2.00
C VAL A 17 10.01 -5.51 2.72
N THR A 18 9.83 -4.26 2.29
CA THR A 18 10.47 -3.08 2.90
C THR A 18 9.97 -2.86 4.32
N GLU A 19 8.64 -2.93 4.54
CA GLU A 19 8.04 -2.79 5.87
C GLU A 19 8.49 -3.92 6.81
N ALA A 20 8.47 -5.18 6.36
CA ALA A 20 8.93 -6.32 7.15
C ALA A 20 10.41 -6.19 7.53
N THR A 21 11.24 -5.71 6.60
CA THR A 21 12.66 -5.43 6.86
C THR A 21 12.83 -4.34 7.92
N TYR A 22 12.09 -3.23 7.80
CA TYR A 22 12.13 -2.15 8.80
C TYR A 22 11.68 -2.65 10.18
N LEU A 23 10.55 -3.36 10.23
CA LEU A 23 10.00 -3.91 11.46
C LEU A 23 10.91 -4.95 12.11
N SER A 24 11.73 -5.67 11.33
CA SER A 24 12.69 -6.64 11.87
C SER A 24 13.73 -6.01 12.81
N HIS A 25 14.06 -4.73 12.62
CA HIS A 25 15.00 -4.00 13.48
C HIS A 25 14.37 -3.54 14.82
N ILE A 26 13.05 -3.55 14.93
CA ILE A 26 12.31 -2.99 16.07
C ILE A 26 11.59 -4.07 16.86
N CYS A 27 10.99 -5.02 16.14
CA CYS A 27 10.09 -6.03 16.69
C CYS A 27 10.83 -7.28 17.15
N LYS A 28 10.24 -8.00 18.09
CA LYS A 28 10.77 -9.30 18.55
C LYS A 28 10.71 -10.36 17.45
N ARG A 29 9.64 -10.35 16.66
CA ARG A 29 9.39 -11.26 15.54
C ARG A 29 8.48 -10.62 14.51
N VAL A 30 8.77 -10.86 13.25
CA VAL A 30 7.94 -10.43 12.12
C VAL A 30 7.47 -11.67 11.37
N PHE A 31 6.15 -11.79 11.13
CA PHE A 31 5.57 -12.79 10.25
C PHE A 31 5.22 -12.07 8.95
N LEU A 32 5.91 -12.36 7.85
CA LEU A 32 5.52 -11.90 6.52
C LEU A 32 4.63 -12.98 5.90
N ILE A 33 3.36 -12.65 5.66
CA ILE A 33 2.35 -13.60 5.19
C ILE A 33 2.00 -13.25 3.76
N HIS A 34 2.23 -14.18 2.84
CA HIS A 34 2.02 -14.00 1.41
C HIS A 34 1.21 -15.14 0.80
N ARG A 35 0.19 -14.78 0.01
CA ARG A 35 -0.70 -15.73 -0.66
C ARG A 35 -0.04 -16.52 -1.79
N GLY A 36 1.05 -16.02 -2.37
CA GLY A 36 1.80 -16.65 -3.45
C GLY A 36 2.96 -17.51 -2.94
N ASP A 37 3.62 -18.16 -3.85
CA ASP A 37 4.78 -19.04 -3.62
C ASP A 37 6.13 -18.29 -3.62
N ALA A 38 6.15 -17.03 -4.09
CA ALA A 38 7.35 -16.19 -4.14
C ALA A 38 7.04 -14.73 -3.92
N LEU A 39 7.96 -13.99 -3.30
CA LEU A 39 7.86 -12.54 -3.13
C LEU A 39 8.11 -11.82 -4.46
N LYS A 40 7.28 -10.81 -4.75
CA LYS A 40 7.37 -9.95 -5.94
C LYS A 40 8.07 -8.64 -5.60
N ALA A 41 9.33 -8.72 -5.19
CA ALA A 41 10.17 -7.57 -4.85
C ALA A 41 11.58 -7.78 -5.40
N ASP A 42 12.38 -6.70 -5.42
CA ASP A 42 13.76 -6.77 -5.85
C ASP A 42 14.55 -7.81 -5.05
N ARG A 43 15.32 -8.63 -5.75
CA ARG A 43 16.11 -9.72 -5.15
C ARG A 43 16.99 -9.26 -4.00
N VAL A 44 17.56 -8.06 -4.11
CA VAL A 44 18.40 -7.46 -3.05
C VAL A 44 17.61 -7.22 -1.76
N LEU A 45 16.36 -6.74 -1.87
CA LEU A 45 15.48 -6.52 -0.72
C LEU A 45 15.06 -7.84 -0.08
N VAL A 46 14.72 -8.84 -0.88
CA VAL A 46 14.37 -10.18 -0.39
C VAL A 46 15.54 -10.81 0.35
N GLN A 47 16.75 -10.78 -0.22
CA GLN A 47 17.96 -11.29 0.44
C GLN A 47 18.28 -10.57 1.75
N LYS A 48 18.02 -9.26 1.83
CA LYS A 48 18.18 -8.50 3.07
C LYS A 48 17.18 -8.96 4.13
N LEU A 49 15.94 -9.17 3.74
CA LEU A 49 14.88 -9.67 4.62
C LEU A 49 15.21 -11.06 5.15
N GLU A 50 15.64 -12.00 4.29
CA GLU A 50 15.98 -13.38 4.64
C GLU A 50 17.14 -13.47 5.63
N LYS A 51 18.08 -12.51 5.57
CA LYS A 51 19.17 -12.40 6.54
C LYS A 51 18.72 -11.91 7.93
N SER A 52 17.51 -11.41 8.05
CA SER A 52 16.93 -10.96 9.32
C SER A 52 16.49 -12.17 10.12
N GLY A 53 17.24 -12.55 11.15
CA GLY A 53 17.03 -13.80 11.92
C GLY A 53 15.71 -13.90 12.69
N ASN A 54 14.93 -12.81 12.77
CA ASN A 54 13.65 -12.74 13.46
C ASN A 54 12.45 -12.63 12.52
N VAL A 55 12.66 -12.72 11.21
CA VAL A 55 11.57 -12.72 10.20
C VAL A 55 11.22 -14.17 9.84
N LYS A 56 9.93 -14.47 9.78
CA LYS A 56 9.39 -15.72 9.27
C LYS A 56 8.46 -15.44 8.10
N ILE A 57 8.83 -15.89 6.91
CA ILE A 57 7.98 -15.78 5.72
C ILE A 57 7.07 -17.01 5.66
N LEU A 58 5.78 -16.77 5.45
CA LEU A 58 4.75 -17.78 5.27
C LEU A 58 4.19 -17.62 3.85
N TYR A 59 4.63 -18.48 2.94
CA TYR A 59 4.14 -18.56 1.56
C TYR A 59 2.85 -19.36 1.47
N ASN A 60 2.12 -19.19 0.36
CA ASN A 60 0.87 -19.89 0.06
C ASN A 60 -0.11 -19.81 1.25
N THR A 61 -0.18 -18.67 1.91
CA THR A 61 -0.91 -18.49 3.16
C THR A 61 -1.68 -17.18 3.13
N ASN A 62 -2.97 -17.22 3.52
CA ASN A 62 -3.81 -16.05 3.67
C ASN A 62 -4.18 -15.83 5.14
N VAL A 63 -4.39 -14.58 5.50
CA VAL A 63 -5.04 -14.20 6.76
C VAL A 63 -6.54 -14.13 6.50
N VAL A 64 -7.31 -14.92 7.24
CA VAL A 64 -8.78 -14.96 7.14
C VAL A 64 -9.46 -14.16 8.23
N LYS A 65 -8.75 -13.90 9.34
CA LYS A 65 -9.31 -13.15 10.46
C LYS A 65 -8.20 -12.47 11.27
N ILE A 66 -8.48 -11.26 11.74
CA ILE A 66 -7.68 -10.54 12.75
C ILE A 66 -8.50 -10.54 14.04
N ASP A 67 -7.93 -11.10 15.09
CA ASP A 67 -8.61 -11.28 16.37
C ASP A 67 -8.04 -10.32 17.42
N GLY A 68 -8.94 -9.83 18.26
CA GLY A 68 -8.63 -8.94 19.37
C GLY A 68 -9.90 -8.30 19.93
N ASP A 69 -9.72 -7.47 20.92
CA ASP A 69 -10.75 -6.62 21.50
C ASP A 69 -10.36 -5.14 21.33
N GLU A 70 -9.82 -4.51 22.36
CA GLU A 70 -9.25 -3.15 22.25
C GLU A 70 -7.93 -3.11 21.46
N LYS A 71 -7.25 -4.25 21.34
CA LYS A 71 -5.95 -4.41 20.66
C LYS A 71 -5.92 -5.72 19.90
N VAL A 72 -5.11 -5.75 18.84
CA VAL A 72 -4.82 -7.00 18.12
C VAL A 72 -4.13 -7.98 19.06
N LYS A 73 -4.58 -9.25 19.04
CA LYS A 73 -4.02 -10.36 19.83
C LYS A 73 -3.48 -11.50 18.96
N SER A 74 -4.11 -11.71 17.79
CA SER A 74 -3.70 -12.76 16.86
C SER A 74 -4.25 -12.55 15.46
N VAL A 75 -3.71 -13.30 14.51
CA VAL A 75 -4.30 -13.52 13.19
C VAL A 75 -4.57 -15.00 13.00
N THR A 76 -5.72 -15.32 12.37
CA THR A 76 -6.08 -16.68 11.96
C THR A 76 -5.75 -16.83 10.48
N LEU A 77 -5.04 -17.89 10.13
CA LEU A 77 -4.67 -18.23 8.77
C LEU A 77 -5.72 -19.15 8.11
N ASP A 78 -5.68 -19.25 6.79
CA ASP A 78 -6.57 -20.11 5.98
C ASP A 78 -6.44 -21.61 6.29
N ASN A 79 -5.33 -22.04 6.85
CA ASN A 79 -5.11 -23.40 7.38
C ASN A 79 -5.48 -23.55 8.87
N GLU A 80 -6.35 -22.68 9.39
CA GLU A 80 -6.85 -22.62 10.77
C GLU A 80 -5.78 -22.34 11.84
N LYS A 81 -4.53 -22.12 11.44
CA LYS A 81 -3.46 -21.82 12.38
C LYS A 81 -3.59 -20.39 12.92
N ILE A 82 -3.46 -20.26 14.23
CA ILE A 82 -3.49 -18.97 14.92
C ILE A 82 -2.05 -18.53 15.23
N LEU A 83 -1.71 -17.31 14.78
CA LEU A 83 -0.45 -16.66 15.09
C LEU A 83 -0.68 -15.53 16.10
N LYS A 84 -0.11 -15.64 17.27
CA LYS A 84 -0.11 -14.56 18.26
C LYS A 84 0.70 -13.38 17.73
N THR A 85 0.09 -12.18 17.68
CA THR A 85 0.71 -10.96 17.19
C THR A 85 0.05 -9.75 17.86
N ASP A 86 0.84 -8.72 18.13
CA ASP A 86 0.38 -7.47 18.78
C ASP A 86 0.05 -6.38 17.76
N GLY A 87 0.33 -6.61 16.48
CA GLY A 87 0.03 -5.66 15.41
C GLY A 87 0.00 -6.33 14.03
N VAL A 88 -0.79 -5.75 13.14
CA VAL A 88 -0.92 -6.19 11.74
C VAL A 88 -0.71 -5.00 10.81
N PHE A 89 0.17 -5.19 9.84
CA PHE A 89 0.48 -4.24 8.78
C PHE A 89 -0.03 -4.83 7.46
N VAL A 90 -0.94 -4.13 6.79
CA VAL A 90 -1.57 -4.60 5.55
C VAL A 90 -0.92 -3.88 4.36
N ALA A 91 -0.13 -4.61 3.57
CA ALA A 91 0.64 -4.12 2.43
C ALA A 91 0.30 -4.91 1.15
N VAL A 92 -1.00 -5.02 0.84
CA VAL A 92 -1.53 -5.82 -0.29
C VAL A 92 -1.81 -5.00 -1.55
N GLY A 93 -1.41 -3.72 -1.57
CA GLY A 93 -1.68 -2.77 -2.63
C GLY A 93 -2.67 -1.69 -2.22
N LEU A 94 -2.93 -0.77 -3.14
CA LEU A 94 -3.85 0.35 -2.98
C LEU A 94 -4.92 0.27 -4.05
N GLU A 95 -6.14 0.60 -3.68
CA GLU A 95 -7.28 0.75 -4.59
C GLU A 95 -7.77 2.20 -4.51
N PRO A 96 -7.79 2.94 -5.64
CA PRO A 96 -8.22 4.33 -5.64
C PRO A 96 -9.74 4.42 -5.47
N ARG A 97 -10.19 5.32 -4.60
CA ARG A 97 -11.62 5.61 -4.38
C ARG A 97 -12.15 6.55 -5.46
N THR A 98 -12.43 6.01 -6.63
CA THR A 98 -12.86 6.75 -7.83
C THR A 98 -14.33 6.56 -8.20
N GLU A 99 -15.12 5.93 -7.35
CA GLU A 99 -16.53 5.62 -7.59
C GLU A 99 -17.37 6.87 -7.92
N CYS A 100 -17.05 8.01 -7.27
CA CYS A 100 -17.77 9.27 -7.47
C CYS A 100 -17.56 9.88 -8.86
N VAL A 101 -16.52 9.49 -9.59
CA VAL A 101 -16.20 9.99 -10.93
C VAL A 101 -16.21 8.89 -12.00
N LYS A 102 -16.58 7.68 -11.59
CA LYS A 102 -16.67 6.52 -12.49
C LYS A 102 -17.70 6.78 -13.61
N GLY A 103 -17.29 6.57 -14.86
CA GLY A 103 -18.12 6.82 -16.03
C GLY A 103 -18.12 8.26 -16.51
N PHE A 104 -17.61 9.23 -15.73
CA PHE A 104 -17.47 10.63 -16.15
C PHE A 104 -16.09 10.92 -16.72
N VAL A 105 -15.03 10.42 -16.10
CA VAL A 105 -13.65 10.62 -16.53
C VAL A 105 -13.00 9.28 -16.90
N LYS A 106 -11.95 9.32 -17.72
CA LYS A 106 -11.17 8.13 -18.06
C LYS A 106 -10.33 7.68 -16.86
N THR A 107 -10.32 6.37 -16.64
CA THR A 107 -9.45 5.71 -15.65
C THR A 107 -8.55 4.69 -16.35
N ASP A 108 -7.44 4.34 -15.70
CA ASP A 108 -6.64 3.19 -16.11
C ASP A 108 -7.27 1.87 -15.65
N ASP A 109 -6.64 0.73 -15.99
CA ASP A 109 -7.11 -0.61 -15.65
C ASP A 109 -7.14 -0.87 -14.13
N ASN A 110 -6.41 -0.09 -13.34
CA ASN A 110 -6.38 -0.17 -11.88
C ASN A 110 -7.35 0.81 -11.21
N GLY A 111 -8.13 1.57 -11.99
CA GLY A 111 -9.12 2.52 -11.52
C GLY A 111 -8.60 3.92 -11.20
N TYR A 112 -7.32 4.22 -11.43
CA TYR A 112 -6.78 5.57 -11.24
C TYR A 112 -7.21 6.52 -12.35
N VAL A 113 -7.57 7.76 -12.00
CA VAL A 113 -7.98 8.77 -12.97
C VAL A 113 -6.80 9.19 -13.86
N ILE A 114 -6.97 9.14 -15.16
CA ILE A 114 -5.99 9.59 -16.14
C ILE A 114 -6.06 11.11 -16.26
N ALA A 115 -4.93 11.79 -16.03
CA ALA A 115 -4.79 13.23 -16.16
C ALA A 115 -3.42 13.61 -16.71
N ASP A 116 -3.34 14.80 -17.31
CA ASP A 116 -2.09 15.38 -17.79
C ASP A 116 -1.26 16.05 -16.67
N GLU A 117 -0.15 16.68 -17.03
CA GLU A 117 0.73 17.39 -16.10
C GLU A 117 0.09 18.60 -15.42
N THR A 118 -0.97 19.17 -16.02
CA THR A 118 -1.77 20.25 -15.41
C THR A 118 -2.93 19.70 -14.57
N CYS A 119 -2.95 18.39 -14.35
CA CYS A 119 -3.98 17.68 -13.60
C CYS A 119 -5.37 17.73 -14.27
N GLN A 120 -5.46 18.10 -15.55
CA GLN A 120 -6.71 18.09 -16.29
C GLN A 120 -7.06 16.65 -16.71
N THR A 121 -8.31 16.28 -16.49
CA THR A 121 -8.83 14.95 -16.85
C THR A 121 -9.27 14.90 -18.33
N SER A 122 -9.80 13.77 -18.77
CA SER A 122 -10.42 13.61 -20.09
C SER A 122 -11.65 14.50 -20.30
N VAL A 123 -12.18 15.13 -19.25
CA VAL A 123 -13.36 16.00 -19.29
C VAL A 123 -12.94 17.42 -18.98
N SER A 124 -13.23 18.33 -19.90
CA SER A 124 -12.90 19.75 -19.74
C SER A 124 -13.55 20.34 -18.50
N GLY A 125 -12.77 21.08 -17.69
CA GLY A 125 -13.24 21.66 -16.43
C GLY A 125 -13.19 20.74 -15.22
N ILE A 126 -12.81 19.46 -15.38
CA ILE A 126 -12.57 18.52 -14.28
C ILE A 126 -11.07 18.28 -14.13
N PHE A 127 -10.57 18.56 -12.93
CA PHE A 127 -9.17 18.38 -12.55
C PHE A 127 -9.06 17.37 -11.41
N VAL A 128 -7.94 16.63 -11.36
CA VAL A 128 -7.67 15.62 -10.34
C VAL A 128 -6.25 15.75 -9.80
N ALA A 129 -6.09 15.76 -8.51
CA ALA A 129 -4.79 15.88 -7.84
C ALA A 129 -4.59 14.78 -6.80
N GLY A 130 -3.33 14.43 -6.53
CA GLY A 130 -2.98 13.48 -5.47
C GLY A 130 -2.95 12.02 -5.91
N ASP A 131 -3.06 11.13 -4.94
CA ASP A 131 -2.81 9.69 -5.10
C ASP A 131 -3.88 8.95 -5.91
N ILE A 132 -5.01 9.60 -6.16
CA ILE A 132 -6.14 9.06 -6.93
C ILE A 132 -5.91 9.08 -8.44
N ARG A 133 -4.90 9.83 -8.94
CA ARG A 133 -4.57 9.87 -10.37
C ARG A 133 -3.42 8.95 -10.75
N THR A 134 -3.28 8.67 -12.03
CA THR A 134 -2.15 7.91 -12.59
C THR A 134 -0.83 8.62 -12.32
N LYS A 135 0.08 7.97 -11.60
CA LYS A 135 1.45 8.44 -11.32
C LYS A 135 2.34 7.30 -10.81
N ASN A 136 3.65 7.46 -10.95
CA ASN A 136 4.61 6.47 -10.50
C ASN A 136 4.86 6.53 -9.00
N LEU A 137 4.83 7.73 -8.41
CA LEU A 137 5.17 7.95 -7.00
C LEU A 137 4.00 8.60 -6.27
N ARG A 138 3.56 7.96 -5.19
CA ARG A 138 2.47 8.42 -4.31
C ARG A 138 3.07 8.78 -2.96
N GLN A 139 3.29 10.09 -2.74
CA GLN A 139 3.84 10.68 -1.53
C GLN A 139 3.18 12.02 -1.27
N ILE A 140 3.23 12.50 -0.03
CA ILE A 140 2.68 13.81 0.34
C ILE A 140 3.19 14.93 -0.58
N ILE A 141 4.50 14.94 -0.85
CA ILE A 141 5.11 15.97 -1.71
C ILE A 141 4.59 15.93 -3.15
N THR A 142 4.35 14.73 -3.71
CA THR A 142 3.81 14.60 -5.06
C THR A 142 2.34 14.96 -5.11
N ALA A 143 1.58 14.75 -4.04
CA ALA A 143 0.20 15.20 -3.94
C ALA A 143 0.11 16.73 -3.83
N CYS A 144 1.01 17.38 -3.07
CA CYS A 144 1.13 18.83 -3.01
C CYS A 144 1.50 19.45 -4.37
N CYS A 145 2.43 18.81 -5.09
CA CYS A 145 2.82 19.24 -6.44
C CYS A 145 1.63 19.20 -7.42
N ASP A 146 0.85 18.12 -7.38
CA ASP A 146 -0.39 18.04 -8.18
C ASP A 146 -1.37 19.16 -7.82
N GLY A 147 -1.52 19.48 -6.52
CA GLY A 147 -2.36 20.59 -6.07
C GLY A 147 -1.93 21.92 -6.70
N ALA A 148 -0.63 22.23 -6.72
CA ALA A 148 -0.09 23.43 -7.34
C ALA A 148 -0.33 23.43 -8.87
N ASN A 149 -0.05 22.30 -9.52
CA ASN A 149 -0.25 22.14 -10.97
C ASN A 149 -1.73 22.26 -11.35
N SER A 150 -2.64 21.74 -10.54
CA SER A 150 -4.08 21.84 -10.79
C SER A 150 -4.57 23.29 -10.74
N VAL A 151 -4.06 24.10 -9.81
CA VAL A 151 -4.38 25.56 -9.75
C VAL A 151 -3.93 26.27 -11.02
N TYR A 152 -2.68 25.98 -11.48
CA TYR A 152 -2.21 26.51 -12.76
C TYR A 152 -3.13 26.09 -13.94
N GLY A 153 -3.48 24.80 -14.01
CA GLY A 153 -4.38 24.28 -15.03
C GLY A 153 -5.76 24.91 -15.00
N ILE A 154 -6.34 25.12 -13.81
CA ILE A 154 -7.64 25.77 -13.62
C ILE A 154 -7.59 27.23 -14.06
N ASN A 155 -6.57 27.99 -13.67
CA ASN A 155 -6.41 29.40 -14.09
C ASN A 155 -6.31 29.52 -15.60
N LYS A 156 -5.55 28.66 -16.25
CA LYS A 156 -5.45 28.59 -17.72
C LYS A 156 -6.79 28.27 -18.38
N PHE A 157 -7.55 27.34 -17.81
CA PHE A 157 -8.87 26.95 -18.30
C PHE A 157 -9.87 28.10 -18.18
N LEU A 158 -9.85 28.83 -17.08
CA LEU A 158 -10.72 29.99 -16.79
C LEU A 158 -10.26 31.27 -17.49
N LYS A 159 -9.07 31.26 -18.14
CA LYS A 159 -8.45 32.46 -18.76
C LYS A 159 -8.19 33.60 -17.75
N LEU A 160 -7.85 33.23 -16.53
CA LEU A 160 -7.45 34.15 -15.45
C LEU A 160 -5.94 34.47 -15.52
#